data_fbbd56ed4a44fe1eb2f3e288b206886a
#
_entry.id   fbbd56ed4a44fe1eb2f3e288b206886a
#
_cell.length_a   1.000
_cell.length_b   1.000
_cell.length_c   1.000
_cell.angle_alpha   90.00
_cell.angle_beta   90.00
_cell.angle_gamma   90.00
#
_symmetry.space_group_name_H-M   'P 1'
#
loop_
_entity.id
_entity.type
_entity.pdbx_description
1 polymer ?
#
loop_
_entity_poly.entity_id
_entity_poly.type
_entity_poly.pdbx_seq_one_letter_code
_entity_poly.pdbx_strand_id
1 'polypeptide(L)'
;FRCSCYARYVLGGTAGVAGLSTSRIAGVNGRAGAPDRTRRIVNRCVRALCGLAMVVVATPAMAQTMIRDAEIEATIRTISDPLFSAGHLNPEDVHVYILNDDKLNAFVAGGQNLFLNTGLLLRTENPDQLAGVIAHETGHMAGGHLSRGRQQQEQSMASSVIGMLLGAAAAVAGAPQVGTALMAGGLTWGQQSFLKFSRSQEQYADQAAVTYLAAERESPRGLLEFFKILETQNLRISGGGSPYLRTHPLTSERIEFMTRQVEISPYKDVKDDPELVERHARM
;
A
#
# COMPACT_ATOMS: atom_id res chain seq x y z
N PHE A 1 27.08 -14.35 19.01
CA PHE A 1 27.21 -15.81 19.13
C PHE A 1 26.29 -16.51 18.13
N ARG A 2 27.00 -17.22 17.25
CA ARG A 2 26.58 -18.33 16.38
C ARG A 2 25.57 -18.11 15.25
N CYS A 3 26.16 -17.98 14.05
CA CYS A 3 25.69 -18.56 12.79
C CYS A 3 25.37 -20.05 12.93
N SER A 4 24.33 -20.54 12.27
CA SER A 4 24.32 -21.91 11.73
C SER A 4 23.35 -22.00 10.55
N CYS A 5 23.91 -22.14 9.38
CA CYS A 5 23.72 -23.03 8.25
C CYS A 5 22.54 -24.00 8.32
N TYR A 6 21.66 -23.94 7.29
CA TYR A 6 21.03 -25.15 6.76
C TYR A 6 21.05 -25.10 5.23
N ALA A 7 22.06 -25.79 4.69
CA ALA A 7 22.06 -26.28 3.32
C ALA A 7 22.34 -27.78 3.42
N ARG A 8 21.45 -28.61 2.87
CA ARG A 8 21.71 -29.91 2.25
C ARG A 8 20.46 -30.79 2.24
N TYR A 9 20.19 -31.24 1.11
CA TYR A 9 19.62 -32.51 0.62
C TYR A 9 18.92 -32.17 -0.68
N VAL A 10 19.21 -32.71 -1.86
CA VAL A 10 19.23 -34.13 -2.25
C VAL A 10 20.14 -34.31 -3.49
N LEU A 11 21.08 -35.23 -3.42
CA LEU A 11 21.64 -35.94 -4.56
C LEU A 11 21.52 -37.42 -4.23
N GLY A 12 20.98 -38.21 -5.17
CA GLY A 12 21.07 -39.65 -5.09
C GLY A 12 20.08 -40.36 -5.96
N GLY A 13 20.55 -40.98 -7.05
CA GLY A 13 19.78 -41.92 -7.85
C GLY A 13 20.43 -42.27 -9.19
N THR A 14 21.45 -43.09 -9.15
CA THR A 14 22.10 -43.75 -10.32
C THR A 14 21.33 -45.00 -10.78
N ALA A 15 21.15 -45.15 -12.07
CA ALA A 15 21.13 -46.41 -12.86
C ALA A 15 20.94 -45.97 -14.32
N GLY A 16 21.83 -46.12 -15.28
CA GLY A 16 22.46 -47.29 -15.76
C GLY A 16 21.57 -47.98 -16.83
N VAL A 17 21.87 -47.82 -18.14
CA VAL A 17 21.78 -48.90 -19.17
C VAL A 17 22.32 -48.35 -20.48
N ALA A 18 23.41 -48.96 -20.93
CA ALA A 18 23.73 -49.57 -22.21
C ALA A 18 23.39 -48.85 -23.53
N GLY A 19 24.40 -48.41 -24.25
CA GLY A 19 24.91 -48.88 -25.50
C GLY A 19 23.95 -49.04 -26.67
N LEU A 20 24.06 -48.14 -27.69
CA LEU A 20 23.75 -48.45 -29.06
C LEU A 20 24.65 -47.65 -30.01
N SER A 21 25.51 -48.40 -30.64
CA SER A 21 26.06 -48.37 -31.99
C SER A 21 26.10 -47.05 -32.78
N THR A 22 27.30 -46.60 -33.01
CA THR A 22 27.67 -45.64 -34.03
C THR A 22 27.41 -46.19 -35.45
N SER A 23 26.48 -45.60 -36.18
CA SER A 23 26.50 -45.67 -37.65
C SER A 23 26.97 -44.36 -38.23
N ARG A 24 28.12 -44.40 -38.89
CA ARG A 24 28.69 -43.35 -39.74
C ARG A 24 27.69 -42.99 -40.85
N ILE A 25 27.26 -41.76 -40.91
CA ILE A 25 26.76 -41.19 -42.17
C ILE A 25 27.77 -40.14 -42.60
N ALA A 26 28.33 -40.43 -43.74
CA ALA A 26 29.33 -39.61 -44.42
C ALA A 26 28.70 -38.34 -45.03
N GLY A 27 29.41 -37.26 -44.91
CA GLY A 27 29.59 -36.23 -45.90
C GLY A 27 28.34 -35.48 -46.38
N VAL A 28 28.00 -34.32 -45.69
CA VAL A 28 27.45 -33.20 -46.41
C VAL A 28 28.36 -32.00 -46.13
N ASN A 29 29.11 -31.60 -47.13
CA ASN A 29 29.86 -30.36 -47.17
C ASN A 29 28.86 -29.18 -47.08
N GLY A 30 28.54 -28.76 -45.88
CA GLY A 30 27.81 -27.52 -45.62
C GLY A 30 28.79 -26.36 -45.74
N ARG A 31 28.69 -25.57 -46.81
CA ARG A 31 29.33 -24.26 -46.97
C ARG A 31 29.06 -23.47 -45.69
N ALA A 32 30.11 -23.02 -45.03
CA ALA A 32 30.05 -22.01 -43.97
C ALA A 32 29.44 -20.76 -44.57
N GLY A 33 28.15 -20.58 -44.40
CA GLY A 33 27.44 -19.38 -44.78
C GLY A 33 27.99 -18.21 -43.96
N ALA A 34 28.37 -17.14 -44.65
CA ALA A 34 28.81 -15.91 -44.00
C ALA A 34 27.78 -15.50 -42.95
N PRO A 35 28.20 -15.00 -41.76
CA PRO A 35 27.28 -14.65 -40.72
C PRO A 35 26.35 -13.54 -41.22
N ASP A 36 25.07 -13.86 -41.26
CA ASP A 36 23.99 -12.97 -41.72
C ASP A 36 24.12 -11.61 -41.07
N ARG A 37 24.37 -10.58 -41.87
CA ARG A 37 24.48 -9.16 -41.41
C ARG A 37 23.25 -8.76 -40.61
N THR A 38 22.10 -9.29 -40.94
CA THR A 38 20.82 -9.06 -40.26
C THR A 38 20.85 -9.54 -38.81
N ARG A 39 21.40 -10.75 -38.56
CA ARG A 39 21.57 -11.29 -37.20
C ARG A 39 22.51 -10.46 -36.34
N ARG A 40 23.57 -9.89 -36.91
CA ARG A 40 24.51 -9.05 -36.19
C ARG A 40 23.87 -7.68 -35.84
N ILE A 41 23.06 -7.11 -36.72
CA ILE A 41 22.33 -5.87 -36.49
C ILE A 41 21.27 -6.07 -35.40
N VAL A 42 20.45 -7.12 -35.47
CA VAL A 42 19.44 -7.46 -34.47
C VAL A 42 20.08 -7.66 -33.09
N ASN A 43 21.16 -8.43 -33.00
CA ASN A 43 21.85 -8.63 -31.70
C ASN A 43 22.49 -7.33 -31.15
N ARG A 44 22.96 -6.43 -32.00
CA ARG A 44 23.44 -5.10 -31.57
C ARG A 44 22.30 -4.21 -31.08
N CYS A 45 21.17 -4.20 -31.78
CA CYS A 45 19.98 -3.45 -31.37
C CYS A 45 19.38 -4.00 -30.06
N VAL A 46 19.31 -5.32 -29.88
CA VAL A 46 18.84 -5.93 -28.62
C VAL A 46 19.79 -5.61 -27.47
N ARG A 47 21.10 -5.67 -27.66
CA ARG A 47 22.08 -5.31 -26.63
C ARG A 47 22.03 -3.81 -26.28
N ALA A 48 21.83 -2.95 -27.28
CA ALA A 48 21.67 -1.51 -27.06
C ALA A 48 20.36 -1.19 -26.32
N LEU A 49 19.26 -1.84 -26.67
CA LEU A 49 17.97 -1.72 -25.98
C LEU A 49 18.01 -2.26 -24.54
N CYS A 50 18.65 -3.41 -24.31
CA CYS A 50 18.85 -3.93 -22.95
C CYS A 50 19.79 -3.04 -22.12
N GLY A 51 20.84 -2.45 -22.74
CA GLY A 51 21.70 -1.48 -22.06
C GLY A 51 20.98 -0.17 -21.72
N LEU A 52 20.13 0.32 -22.62
CA LEU A 52 19.32 1.52 -22.38
C LEU A 52 18.24 1.29 -21.32
N ALA A 53 17.63 0.11 -21.27
CA ALA A 53 16.66 -0.28 -20.26
C ALA A 53 17.29 -0.36 -18.84
N MET A 54 18.56 -0.76 -18.73
CA MET A 54 19.24 -0.77 -17.43
C MET A 54 19.61 0.64 -16.89
N VAL A 55 19.80 1.62 -17.76
CA VAL A 55 20.15 3.00 -17.34
C VAL A 55 18.93 3.76 -16.82
N VAL A 56 17.71 3.38 -17.20
CA VAL A 56 16.48 4.10 -16.81
C VAL A 56 16.01 3.73 -15.39
N VAL A 57 16.55 2.70 -14.71
CA VAL A 57 16.06 2.22 -13.42
C VAL A 57 16.87 2.75 -12.21
N ALA A 58 17.92 3.52 -12.42
CA ALA A 58 18.66 4.16 -11.33
C ALA A 58 18.01 5.51 -10.94
N THR A 59 16.74 5.51 -10.57
CA THR A 59 16.21 6.63 -9.79
C THR A 59 16.84 6.56 -8.40
N PRO A 60 17.47 7.65 -7.89
CA PRO A 60 17.92 7.67 -6.52
C PRO A 60 16.72 7.39 -5.62
N ALA A 61 16.74 6.28 -4.90
CA ALA A 61 15.83 6.06 -3.81
C ALA A 61 16.12 7.15 -2.78
N MET A 62 15.29 8.19 -2.75
CA MET A 62 15.34 9.19 -1.69
C MET A 62 14.98 8.46 -0.41
N ALA A 63 15.99 8.13 0.39
CA ALA A 63 15.77 7.57 1.72
C ALA A 63 15.03 8.63 2.54
N GLN A 64 13.78 8.35 2.90
CA GLN A 64 13.06 9.19 3.84
C GLN A 64 13.78 9.12 5.17
N THR A 65 14.20 10.29 5.69
CA THR A 65 14.86 10.37 7.00
C THR A 65 13.79 10.27 8.09
N MET A 66 14.02 9.42 9.08
CA MET A 66 13.22 9.37 10.29
C MET A 66 13.70 10.45 11.27
N ILE A 67 12.75 11.15 11.86
CA ILE A 67 13.01 12.08 12.96
C ILE A 67 12.94 11.28 14.27
N ARG A 68 13.90 11.54 15.15
CA ARG A 68 13.93 11.02 16.52
C ARG A 68 14.03 12.21 17.47
N ASP A 69 12.88 12.54 18.05
CA ASP A 69 12.75 13.60 19.05
C ASP A 69 11.92 13.08 20.22
N ALA A 70 12.52 13.09 21.40
CA ALA A 70 11.90 12.48 22.58
C ALA A 70 10.64 13.21 23.05
N GLU A 71 10.56 14.54 22.86
CA GLU A 71 9.39 15.33 23.27
C GLU A 71 8.22 15.06 22.30
N ILE A 72 8.48 15.08 20.99
CA ILE A 72 7.48 14.79 19.98
C ILE A 72 6.99 13.33 20.13
N GLU A 73 7.92 12.37 20.24
CA GLU A 73 7.58 10.96 20.43
C GLU A 73 6.72 10.74 21.70
N ALA A 74 7.09 11.37 22.82
CA ALA A 74 6.34 11.28 24.06
C ALA A 74 4.94 11.91 23.94
N THR A 75 4.81 13.02 23.22
CA THR A 75 3.50 13.67 22.97
C THR A 75 2.61 12.78 22.12
N ILE A 76 3.15 12.22 21.03
CA ILE A 76 2.41 11.27 20.18
C ILE A 76 2.01 10.04 20.98
N ARG A 77 2.88 9.48 21.83
CA ARG A 77 2.55 8.34 22.69
C ARG A 77 1.44 8.64 23.69
N THR A 78 1.44 9.84 24.28
CA THR A 78 0.36 10.28 25.18
C THR A 78 -1.01 10.23 24.46
N ILE A 79 -1.07 10.59 23.20
CA ILE A 79 -2.29 10.55 22.37
C ILE A 79 -2.61 9.13 21.92
N SER A 80 -1.61 8.38 21.47
CA SER A 80 -1.83 7.12 20.72
C SER A 80 -2.01 5.89 21.61
N ASP A 81 -1.31 5.78 22.74
CA ASP A 81 -1.30 4.56 23.56
C ASP A 81 -2.70 4.20 24.12
N PRO A 82 -3.53 5.16 24.59
CA PRO A 82 -4.92 4.88 24.94
C PRO A 82 -5.73 4.36 23.76
N LEU A 83 -5.58 4.97 22.58
CA LEU A 83 -6.30 4.58 21.36
C LEU A 83 -5.89 3.18 20.88
N PHE A 84 -4.60 2.82 20.98
CA PHE A 84 -4.16 1.45 20.70
C PHE A 84 -4.80 0.45 21.64
N SER A 85 -4.85 0.77 22.93
CA SER A 85 -5.51 -0.07 23.95
C SER A 85 -7.00 -0.22 23.68
N ALA A 86 -7.70 0.87 23.32
CA ALA A 86 -9.10 0.85 22.91
C ALA A 86 -9.33 -0.03 21.66
N GLY A 87 -8.34 -0.09 20.76
CA GLY A 87 -8.31 -0.97 19.60
C GLY A 87 -7.89 -2.41 19.90
N HIS A 88 -7.75 -2.79 21.18
CA HIS A 88 -7.27 -4.10 21.63
C HIS A 88 -5.87 -4.46 21.14
N LEU A 89 -5.04 -3.45 20.86
CA LEU A 89 -3.62 -3.61 20.57
C LEU A 89 -2.81 -3.36 21.85
N ASN A 90 -1.71 -4.08 22.01
CA ASN A 90 -0.77 -3.75 23.08
C ASN A 90 0.10 -2.56 22.62
N PRO A 91 0.05 -1.40 23.32
CA PRO A 91 0.82 -0.22 22.92
C PRO A 91 2.34 -0.46 22.79
N GLU A 92 2.90 -1.39 23.58
CA GLU A 92 4.32 -1.74 23.53
C GLU A 92 4.70 -2.43 22.20
N ASP A 93 3.76 -3.12 21.54
CA ASP A 93 3.98 -3.81 20.27
C ASP A 93 3.74 -2.88 19.06
N VAL A 94 3.16 -1.70 19.28
CA VAL A 94 2.94 -0.70 18.22
C VAL A 94 4.13 0.26 18.15
N HIS A 95 4.81 0.28 17.02
CA HIS A 95 5.92 1.19 16.79
C HIS A 95 5.47 2.43 16.03
N VAL A 96 5.77 3.60 16.57
CA VAL A 96 5.46 4.90 15.93
C VAL A 96 6.74 5.48 15.34
N TYR A 97 6.66 5.89 14.08
CA TYR A 97 7.77 6.48 13.32
C TYR A 97 7.36 7.84 12.77
N ILE A 98 8.24 8.82 12.92
CA ILE A 98 8.06 10.16 12.37
C ILE A 98 8.94 10.27 11.12
N LEU A 99 8.31 10.50 9.96
CA LEU A 99 9.00 10.67 8.69
C LEU A 99 9.17 12.15 8.36
N ASN A 100 10.39 12.55 8.03
CA ASN A 100 10.67 13.90 7.55
C ASN A 100 10.16 14.04 6.10
N ASP A 101 8.88 14.28 5.96
CA ASP A 101 8.20 14.51 4.68
C ASP A 101 7.12 15.59 4.90
N ASP A 102 7.18 16.67 4.12
CA ASP A 102 6.26 17.81 4.20
C ASP A 102 4.85 17.51 3.69
N LYS A 103 4.66 16.34 3.08
CA LYS A 103 3.36 15.91 2.60
C LYS A 103 2.49 15.45 3.76
N LEU A 104 1.22 15.86 3.71
CA LEU A 104 0.22 15.39 4.67
C LEU A 104 -0.02 13.89 4.43
N ASN A 105 0.43 13.06 5.38
CA ASN A 105 0.25 11.62 5.33
C ASN A 105 0.39 10.97 6.71
N ALA A 106 -0.40 9.91 6.92
CA ALA A 106 -0.23 8.91 7.96
C ALA A 106 -0.56 7.55 7.34
N PHE A 107 0.05 6.49 7.81
CA PHE A 107 -0.26 5.15 7.31
C PHE A 107 0.31 4.06 8.22
N VAL A 108 -0.29 2.90 8.14
CA VAL A 108 0.22 1.67 8.78
C VAL A 108 0.93 0.82 7.76
N ALA A 109 2.07 0.21 8.14
CA ALA A 109 2.80 -0.70 7.29
C ALA A 109 3.59 -1.75 8.10
N GLY A 110 3.90 -2.89 7.48
CA GLY A 110 4.80 -3.88 8.07
C GLY A 110 4.32 -4.51 9.39
N GLY A 111 3.02 -4.63 9.60
CA GLY A 111 2.42 -5.13 10.84
C GLY A 111 1.87 -4.00 11.70
N GLN A 112 2.35 -3.84 12.92
CA GLN A 112 1.90 -2.82 13.87
C GLN A 112 2.86 -1.60 13.89
N ASN A 113 3.19 -1.06 12.73
CA ASN A 113 3.99 0.16 12.64
C ASN A 113 3.13 1.30 12.09
N LEU A 114 3.02 2.36 12.86
CA LEU A 114 2.38 3.62 12.49
C LEU A 114 3.43 4.61 12.02
N PHE A 115 3.24 5.16 10.84
CA PHE A 115 4.10 6.18 10.25
C PHE A 115 3.33 7.50 10.17
N LEU A 116 3.91 8.56 10.70
CA LEU A 116 3.37 9.92 10.69
C LEU A 116 4.37 10.84 9.97
N ASN A 117 3.93 11.49 8.91
CA ASN A 117 4.76 12.47 8.24
C ASN A 117 4.77 13.80 9.03
N THR A 118 5.89 14.52 9.01
CA THR A 118 5.96 15.88 9.59
C THR A 118 4.91 16.81 8.98
N GLY A 119 4.58 16.63 7.70
CA GLY A 119 3.52 17.39 7.07
C GLY A 119 2.12 17.15 7.64
N LEU A 120 1.84 16.04 8.32
CA LEU A 120 0.63 15.84 9.10
C LEU A 120 0.69 16.66 10.41
N LEU A 121 1.77 16.49 11.18
CA LEU A 121 1.95 17.16 12.48
C LEU A 121 1.84 18.70 12.36
N LEU A 122 2.42 19.25 11.29
CA LEU A 122 2.38 20.69 11.01
C LEU A 122 1.01 21.20 10.53
N ARG A 123 0.10 20.33 10.13
CA ARG A 123 -1.22 20.72 9.59
C ARG A 123 -2.38 20.37 10.50
N THR A 124 -2.16 19.57 11.52
CA THR A 124 -3.13 19.40 12.61
C THR A 124 -3.06 20.63 13.52
N GLU A 125 -4.21 21.25 13.76
CA GLU A 125 -4.34 22.51 14.50
C GLU A 125 -4.52 22.29 16.00
N ASN A 126 -4.89 21.06 16.38
CA ASN A 126 -5.12 20.66 17.76
C ASN A 126 -4.86 19.17 17.98
N PRO A 127 -4.72 18.70 19.22
CA PRO A 127 -4.50 17.29 19.55
C PRO A 127 -5.63 16.37 19.08
N ASP A 128 -6.90 16.83 19.15
CA ASP A 128 -8.07 16.06 18.74
C ASP A 128 -8.00 15.64 17.26
N GLN A 129 -7.49 16.51 16.39
CA GLN A 129 -7.31 16.19 14.97
C GLN A 129 -6.27 15.08 14.78
N LEU A 130 -5.16 15.16 15.52
CA LEU A 130 -4.13 14.11 15.47
C LEU A 130 -4.64 12.80 16.09
N ALA A 131 -5.35 12.86 17.21
CA ALA A 131 -6.01 11.72 17.85
C ALA A 131 -7.00 11.04 16.89
N GLY A 132 -7.80 11.83 16.19
CA GLY A 132 -8.73 11.31 15.16
C GLY A 132 -8.03 10.53 14.07
N VAL A 133 -6.94 11.04 13.52
CA VAL A 133 -6.13 10.34 12.50
C VAL A 133 -5.52 9.06 13.09
N ILE A 134 -4.92 9.13 14.28
CA ILE A 134 -4.32 7.95 14.94
C ILE A 134 -5.38 6.89 15.24
N ALA A 135 -6.57 7.29 15.69
CA ALA A 135 -7.68 6.35 15.93
C ALA A 135 -8.11 5.65 14.63
N HIS A 136 -8.15 6.37 13.50
CA HIS A 136 -8.45 5.81 12.19
C HIS A 136 -7.38 4.79 11.74
N GLU A 137 -6.10 5.14 11.87
CA GLU A 137 -4.98 4.24 11.56
C GLU A 137 -4.97 3.00 12.49
N THR A 138 -5.33 3.19 13.76
CA THR A 138 -5.54 2.09 14.71
C THR A 138 -6.65 1.16 14.23
N GLY A 139 -7.73 1.71 13.68
CA GLY A 139 -8.80 0.94 13.03
C GLY A 139 -8.28 0.07 11.88
N HIS A 140 -7.38 0.59 11.04
CA HIS A 140 -6.72 -0.18 9.99
C HIS A 140 -5.83 -1.29 10.54
N MET A 141 -5.07 -1.03 11.60
CA MET A 141 -4.24 -2.05 12.27
C MET A 141 -5.10 -3.17 12.86
N ALA A 142 -6.03 -2.83 13.75
CA ALA A 142 -6.90 -3.78 14.43
C ALA A 142 -7.77 -4.57 13.45
N GLY A 143 -8.23 -3.92 12.38
CA GLY A 143 -8.96 -4.55 11.28
C GLY A 143 -8.11 -5.49 10.41
N GLY A 144 -6.78 -5.49 10.55
CA GLY A 144 -5.89 -6.29 9.70
C GLY A 144 -5.99 -5.91 8.21
N HIS A 145 -6.29 -4.66 7.91
CA HIS A 145 -6.59 -4.19 6.54
C HIS A 145 -5.38 -4.32 5.60
N LEU A 146 -4.16 -4.19 6.14
CA LEU A 146 -2.93 -4.33 5.37
C LEU A 146 -2.75 -5.72 4.76
N SER A 147 -3.02 -6.77 5.54
CA SER A 147 -2.92 -8.15 5.09
C SER A 147 -4.06 -8.53 4.14
N ARG A 148 -5.28 -8.12 4.48
CA ARG A 148 -6.47 -8.34 3.64
C ARG A 148 -6.40 -7.55 2.33
N GLY A 149 -5.84 -6.34 2.34
CA GLY A 149 -5.63 -5.53 1.14
C GLY A 149 -4.72 -6.21 0.13
N ARG A 150 -3.61 -6.82 0.58
CA ARG A 150 -2.73 -7.63 -0.29
C ARG A 150 -3.47 -8.82 -0.90
N GLN A 151 -4.18 -9.58 -0.07
CA GLN A 151 -4.96 -10.73 -0.55
C GLN A 151 -6.03 -10.30 -1.58
N GLN A 152 -6.73 -9.20 -1.34
CA GLN A 152 -7.73 -8.67 -2.27
C GLN A 152 -7.10 -8.18 -3.58
N GLN A 153 -5.92 -7.56 -3.51
CA GLN A 153 -5.19 -7.15 -4.70
C GLN A 153 -4.76 -8.35 -5.55
N GLU A 154 -4.27 -9.42 -4.94
CA GLU A 154 -3.93 -10.67 -5.60
C GLU A 154 -5.16 -11.30 -6.28
N GLN A 155 -6.30 -11.34 -5.61
CA GLN A 155 -7.56 -11.84 -6.19
C GLN A 155 -8.04 -10.97 -7.35
N SER A 156 -7.94 -9.65 -7.24
CA SER A 156 -8.30 -8.71 -8.30
C SER A 156 -7.40 -8.86 -9.52
N MET A 157 -6.10 -9.06 -9.31
CA MET A 157 -5.14 -9.35 -10.37
C MET A 157 -5.44 -10.69 -11.03
N ALA A 158 -5.73 -11.74 -10.27
CA ALA A 158 -6.09 -13.06 -10.81
C ALA A 158 -7.34 -12.98 -11.69
N SER A 159 -8.37 -12.25 -11.28
CA SER A 159 -9.58 -12.02 -12.07
C SER A 159 -9.29 -11.31 -13.40
N SER A 160 -8.41 -10.31 -13.37
CA SER A 160 -7.97 -9.59 -14.57
C SER A 160 -7.19 -10.49 -15.53
N VAL A 161 -6.28 -11.31 -14.99
CA VAL A 161 -5.51 -12.27 -15.81
C VAL A 161 -6.41 -13.33 -16.44
N ILE A 162 -7.39 -13.85 -15.70
CA ILE A 162 -8.37 -14.81 -16.25
C ILE A 162 -9.16 -14.15 -17.38
N GLY A 163 -9.66 -12.92 -17.20
CA GLY A 163 -10.34 -12.19 -18.25
C GLY A 163 -9.50 -11.98 -19.50
N MET A 164 -8.21 -11.65 -19.33
CA MET A 164 -7.26 -11.53 -20.46
C MET A 164 -7.03 -12.85 -21.20
N LEU A 165 -6.85 -13.94 -20.47
CA LEU A 165 -6.64 -15.27 -21.08
C LEU A 165 -7.86 -15.76 -21.85
N LEU A 166 -9.05 -15.61 -21.26
CA LEU A 166 -10.32 -15.98 -21.93
C LEU A 166 -10.57 -15.09 -23.15
N GLY A 167 -10.27 -13.80 -23.04
CA GLY A 167 -10.38 -12.86 -24.14
C GLY A 167 -9.41 -13.19 -25.30
N ALA A 168 -8.18 -13.52 -24.99
CA ALA A 168 -7.20 -13.96 -26.00
C ALA A 168 -7.64 -15.26 -26.68
N ALA A 169 -8.14 -16.24 -25.92
CA ALA A 169 -8.65 -17.50 -26.46
C ALA A 169 -9.83 -17.29 -27.41
N ALA A 170 -10.79 -16.43 -27.04
CA ALA A 170 -11.94 -16.08 -27.88
C ALA A 170 -11.51 -15.38 -29.18
N ALA A 171 -10.52 -14.48 -29.10
CA ALA A 171 -10.00 -13.79 -30.29
C ALA A 171 -9.33 -14.78 -31.25
N VAL A 172 -8.53 -15.73 -30.77
CA VAL A 172 -7.91 -16.79 -31.58
C VAL A 172 -8.95 -17.75 -32.17
N ALA A 173 -10.04 -17.99 -31.44
CA ALA A 173 -11.17 -18.82 -31.91
C ALA A 173 -12.07 -18.11 -32.95
N GLY A 174 -11.71 -16.92 -33.44
CA GLY A 174 -12.41 -16.21 -34.49
C GLY A 174 -13.52 -15.25 -33.98
N ALA A 175 -13.56 -14.96 -32.68
CA ALA A 175 -14.50 -14.04 -32.07
C ALA A 175 -13.79 -12.83 -31.38
N PRO A 176 -13.09 -11.96 -32.15
CA PRO A 176 -12.26 -10.88 -31.55
C PRO A 176 -13.09 -9.86 -30.76
N GLN A 177 -14.34 -9.59 -31.14
CA GLN A 177 -15.23 -8.69 -30.41
C GLN A 177 -15.59 -9.26 -29.03
N VAL A 178 -15.84 -10.55 -28.93
CA VAL A 178 -16.06 -11.26 -27.65
C VAL A 178 -14.78 -11.26 -26.83
N GLY A 179 -13.62 -11.47 -27.49
CA GLY A 179 -12.31 -11.41 -26.84
C GLY A 179 -12.03 -10.06 -26.17
N THR A 180 -12.25 -8.96 -26.87
CA THR A 180 -12.06 -7.61 -26.31
C THR A 180 -13.05 -7.32 -25.17
N ALA A 181 -14.31 -7.76 -25.28
CA ALA A 181 -15.31 -7.59 -24.21
C ALA A 181 -14.95 -8.35 -22.94
N LEU A 182 -14.43 -9.60 -23.08
CA LEU A 182 -13.97 -10.39 -21.94
C LEU A 182 -12.72 -9.80 -21.26
N MET A 183 -11.75 -9.28 -22.02
CA MET A 183 -10.58 -8.60 -21.48
C MET A 183 -10.99 -7.35 -20.71
N ALA A 184 -11.80 -6.48 -21.30
CA ALA A 184 -12.28 -5.25 -20.67
C ALA A 184 -13.13 -5.56 -19.44
N GLY A 185 -14.02 -6.55 -19.50
CA GLY A 185 -14.85 -6.99 -18.39
C GLY A 185 -14.02 -7.51 -17.20
N GLY A 186 -13.00 -8.33 -17.46
CA GLY A 186 -12.11 -8.84 -16.40
C GLY A 186 -11.33 -7.73 -15.68
N LEU A 187 -10.78 -6.78 -16.43
CA LEU A 187 -10.09 -5.62 -15.88
C LEU A 187 -11.03 -4.74 -15.04
N THR A 188 -12.21 -4.43 -15.57
CA THR A 188 -13.21 -3.60 -14.89
C THR A 188 -13.71 -4.27 -13.61
N TRP A 189 -14.01 -5.56 -13.66
CA TRP A 189 -14.44 -6.33 -12.49
C TRP A 189 -13.38 -6.35 -11.38
N GLY A 190 -12.12 -6.62 -11.72
CA GLY A 190 -11.01 -6.60 -10.75
C GLY A 190 -10.88 -5.24 -10.09
N GLN A 191 -10.89 -4.17 -10.87
CA GLN A 191 -10.79 -2.81 -10.36
C GLN A 191 -11.98 -2.42 -9.47
N GLN A 192 -13.21 -2.71 -9.88
CA GLN A 192 -14.41 -2.40 -9.08
C GLN A 192 -14.43 -3.19 -7.77
N SER A 193 -14.02 -4.46 -7.79
CA SER A 193 -13.93 -5.30 -6.59
C SER A 193 -12.92 -4.74 -5.60
N PHE A 194 -11.75 -4.30 -6.06
CA PHE A 194 -10.74 -3.66 -5.23
C PHE A 194 -11.23 -2.34 -4.62
N LEU A 195 -11.85 -1.47 -5.43
CA LEU A 195 -12.38 -0.19 -4.96
C LEU A 195 -13.51 -0.37 -3.94
N LYS A 196 -14.40 -1.34 -4.14
CA LYS A 196 -15.45 -1.66 -3.18
C LYS A 196 -14.86 -2.14 -1.85
N PHE A 197 -13.87 -3.01 -1.91
CA PHE A 197 -13.16 -3.50 -0.73
C PHE A 197 -12.45 -2.37 0.01
N SER A 198 -11.74 -1.50 -0.70
CA SER A 198 -11.08 -0.33 -0.12
C SER A 198 -12.07 0.58 0.62
N ARG A 199 -13.22 0.92 0.00
CA ARG A 199 -14.26 1.72 0.65
C ARG A 199 -14.80 1.07 1.94
N SER A 200 -14.99 -0.24 1.95
CA SER A 200 -15.46 -0.94 3.16
C SER A 200 -14.44 -0.93 4.28
N GLN A 201 -13.14 -0.93 3.96
CA GLN A 201 -12.07 -0.79 4.94
C GLN A 201 -12.04 0.61 5.55
N GLU A 202 -12.23 1.66 4.73
CA GLU A 202 -12.32 3.03 5.21
C GLU A 202 -13.52 3.23 6.14
N GLN A 203 -14.69 2.72 5.76
CA GLN A 203 -15.89 2.77 6.62
C GLN A 203 -15.69 2.04 7.96
N TYR A 204 -15.01 0.89 7.92
CA TYR A 204 -14.65 0.18 9.15
C TYR A 204 -13.70 1.01 10.01
N ALA A 205 -12.66 1.58 9.43
CA ALA A 205 -11.67 2.39 10.16
C ALA A 205 -12.31 3.65 10.77
N ASP A 206 -13.22 4.31 10.05
CA ASP A 206 -13.99 5.44 10.56
C ASP A 206 -14.87 5.04 11.75
N GLN A 207 -15.60 3.92 11.64
CA GLN A 207 -16.43 3.42 12.73
C GLN A 207 -15.59 3.00 13.94
N ALA A 208 -14.44 2.36 13.71
CA ALA A 208 -13.49 2.00 14.73
C ALA A 208 -12.93 3.23 15.45
N ALA A 209 -12.53 4.27 14.68
CA ALA A 209 -12.04 5.52 15.23
C ALA A 209 -13.06 6.15 16.19
N VAL A 210 -14.32 6.26 15.78
CA VAL A 210 -15.40 6.78 16.65
C VAL A 210 -15.53 5.95 17.92
N THR A 211 -15.42 4.62 17.80
CA THR A 211 -15.53 3.71 18.96
C THR A 211 -14.37 3.90 19.93
N TYR A 212 -13.14 4.02 19.40
CA TYR A 212 -11.94 4.17 20.23
C TYR A 212 -11.89 5.53 20.92
N LEU A 213 -12.20 6.61 20.21
CA LEU A 213 -12.32 7.96 20.78
C LEU A 213 -13.39 7.97 21.88
N ALA A 214 -14.55 7.36 21.65
CA ALA A 214 -15.60 7.30 22.67
C ALA A 214 -15.18 6.48 23.90
N ALA A 215 -14.39 5.43 23.77
CA ALA A 215 -13.84 4.65 24.88
C ALA A 215 -12.93 5.50 25.78
N GLU A 216 -12.15 6.39 25.17
CA GLU A 216 -11.27 7.34 25.86
C GLU A 216 -11.98 8.65 26.26
N ARG A 217 -13.29 8.77 26.01
CA ARG A 217 -14.12 9.94 26.27
C ARG A 217 -13.68 11.19 25.49
N GLU A 218 -13.08 10.97 24.34
CA GLU A 218 -12.64 12.00 23.41
C GLU A 218 -13.67 12.32 22.35
N SER A 219 -13.57 13.52 21.78
CA SER A 219 -14.49 13.97 20.74
C SER A 219 -14.14 13.41 19.37
N PRO A 220 -15.09 12.87 18.59
CA PRO A 220 -14.85 12.50 17.20
C PRO A 220 -14.76 13.72 16.26
N ARG A 221 -14.92 14.94 16.80
CA ARG A 221 -14.89 16.22 16.05
C ARG A 221 -13.56 16.42 15.35
N GLY A 222 -12.44 16.09 16.00
CA GLY A 222 -11.11 16.27 15.43
C GLY A 222 -10.93 15.52 14.11
N LEU A 223 -11.43 14.28 13.99
CA LEU A 223 -11.39 13.54 12.73
C LEU A 223 -12.27 14.19 11.64
N LEU A 224 -13.43 14.69 11.98
CA LEU A 224 -14.29 15.44 11.05
C LEU A 224 -13.60 16.72 10.55
N GLU A 225 -12.96 17.45 11.44
CA GLU A 225 -12.21 18.67 11.09
C GLU A 225 -11.04 18.34 10.18
N PHE A 226 -10.32 17.27 10.47
CA PHE A 226 -9.25 16.77 9.60
C PHE A 226 -9.77 16.40 8.19
N PHE A 227 -10.94 15.79 8.08
CA PHE A 227 -11.56 15.54 6.76
C PHE A 227 -11.83 16.84 6.00
N LYS A 228 -12.25 17.92 6.66
CA LYS A 228 -12.44 19.23 6.03
C LYS A 228 -11.12 19.86 5.58
N ILE A 229 -10.03 19.66 6.34
CA ILE A 229 -8.68 20.08 5.93
C ILE A 229 -8.30 19.33 4.64
N LEU A 230 -8.51 18.01 4.59
CA LEU A 230 -8.22 17.20 3.39
C LEU A 230 -9.05 17.64 2.18
N GLU A 231 -10.34 17.89 2.35
CA GLU A 231 -11.23 18.36 1.29
C GLU A 231 -10.74 19.71 0.72
N THR A 232 -10.41 20.66 1.59
CA THR A 232 -9.88 21.97 1.20
C THR A 232 -8.56 21.84 0.44
N GLN A 233 -7.66 20.97 0.88
CA GLN A 233 -6.40 20.74 0.20
C GLN A 233 -6.59 20.08 -1.17
N ASN A 234 -7.51 19.12 -1.29
CA ASN A 234 -7.79 18.45 -2.55
C ASN A 234 -8.30 19.43 -3.62
N LEU A 235 -9.08 20.43 -3.23
CA LEU A 235 -9.56 21.48 -4.12
C LEU A 235 -8.45 22.44 -4.59
N ARG A 236 -7.41 22.63 -3.79
CA ARG A 236 -6.32 23.57 -4.10
C ARG A 236 -5.21 22.96 -4.98
N ILE A 237 -5.05 21.65 -4.95
CA ILE A 237 -3.98 20.97 -5.68
C ILE A 237 -4.54 20.39 -6.99
N SER A 238 -4.38 21.15 -8.08
CA SER A 238 -4.66 20.66 -9.44
C SER A 238 -3.62 19.59 -9.80
N GLY A 239 -3.98 18.31 -9.67
CA GLY A 239 -3.13 17.24 -10.19
C GLY A 239 -2.74 16.11 -9.24
N GLY A 240 -3.58 15.76 -8.26
CA GLY A 240 -3.39 14.47 -7.61
C GLY A 240 -3.40 14.37 -6.09
N GLY A 241 -4.05 15.26 -5.38
CA GLY A 241 -4.36 15.10 -3.95
C GLY A 241 -3.13 14.83 -3.04
N SER A 242 -3.34 14.85 -1.72
CA SER A 242 -2.30 14.41 -0.78
C SER A 242 -2.06 12.90 -0.91
N PRO A 243 -0.87 12.39 -0.56
CA PRO A 243 -0.62 10.95 -0.48
C PRO A 243 -1.65 10.24 0.40
N TYR A 244 -2.12 10.88 1.46
CA TYR A 244 -3.16 10.37 2.35
C TYR A 244 -4.46 10.06 1.58
N LEU A 245 -4.94 10.97 0.72
CA LEU A 245 -6.16 10.76 -0.06
C LEU A 245 -6.05 9.64 -1.11
N ARG A 246 -4.84 9.28 -1.51
CA ARG A 246 -4.63 8.14 -2.43
C ARG A 246 -4.75 6.80 -1.72
N THR A 247 -4.35 6.73 -0.46
CA THR A 247 -4.46 5.52 0.37
C THR A 247 -5.79 5.46 1.10
N HIS A 248 -6.34 6.62 1.50
CA HIS A 248 -7.59 6.80 2.24
C HIS A 248 -8.54 7.72 1.47
N PRO A 249 -9.25 7.22 0.44
CA PRO A 249 -10.14 8.05 -0.36
C PRO A 249 -11.24 8.68 0.49
N LEU A 250 -11.31 10.02 0.46
CA LEU A 250 -12.36 10.77 1.15
C LEU A 250 -13.58 10.86 0.23
N THR A 251 -14.72 10.39 0.70
CA THR A 251 -16.02 10.47 0.02
C THR A 251 -17.00 11.30 0.83
N SER A 252 -18.02 11.87 0.16
CA SER A 252 -19.10 12.60 0.86
C SER A 252 -19.78 11.73 1.92
N GLU A 253 -19.93 10.43 1.64
CA GLU A 253 -20.54 9.48 2.58
C GLU A 253 -19.74 9.37 3.90
N ARG A 254 -18.39 9.41 3.84
CA ARG A 254 -17.54 9.41 5.02
C ARG A 254 -17.70 10.71 5.82
N ILE A 255 -17.72 11.86 5.14
CA ILE A 255 -17.93 13.16 5.80
C ILE A 255 -19.32 13.21 6.47
N GLU A 256 -20.37 12.76 5.77
CA GLU A 256 -21.72 12.69 6.33
C GLU A 256 -21.80 11.73 7.53
N PHE A 257 -21.17 10.57 7.42
CA PHE A 257 -21.07 9.62 8.52
C PHE A 257 -20.42 10.27 9.75
N MET A 258 -19.23 10.86 9.59
CA MET A 258 -18.53 11.54 10.71
C MET A 258 -19.33 12.70 11.27
N THR A 259 -20.01 13.48 10.43
CA THR A 259 -20.89 14.57 10.88
C THR A 259 -21.98 14.04 11.82
N ARG A 260 -22.67 12.97 11.40
CA ARG A 260 -23.69 12.33 12.26
C ARG A 260 -23.10 11.79 13.56
N GLN A 261 -21.91 11.17 13.50
CA GLN A 261 -21.27 10.63 14.70
C GLN A 261 -20.89 11.74 15.71
N VAL A 262 -20.42 12.87 15.21
CA VAL A 262 -20.15 14.04 16.05
C VAL A 262 -21.45 14.56 16.71
N GLU A 263 -22.54 14.68 15.95
CA GLU A 263 -23.82 15.19 16.47
C GLU A 263 -24.39 14.33 17.61
N ILE A 264 -24.29 13.01 17.49
CA ILE A 264 -24.84 12.07 18.48
C ILE A 264 -23.86 11.71 19.59
N SER A 265 -22.58 12.07 19.47
CA SER A 265 -21.57 11.76 20.49
C SER A 265 -21.87 12.48 21.82
N PRO A 266 -21.85 11.77 22.95
CA PRO A 266 -21.91 12.39 24.26
C PRO A 266 -20.65 13.21 24.58
N TYR A 267 -19.59 13.04 23.83
CA TYR A 267 -18.28 13.67 24.03
C TYR A 267 -18.01 14.81 23.01
N LYS A 268 -18.98 15.20 22.20
CA LYS A 268 -18.80 16.19 21.12
C LYS A 268 -18.25 17.54 21.57
N ASP A 269 -18.48 17.93 22.82
CA ASP A 269 -18.11 19.23 23.37
C ASP A 269 -16.98 19.11 24.44
N VAL A 270 -16.37 17.94 24.57
CA VAL A 270 -15.18 17.75 25.40
C VAL A 270 -14.05 18.59 24.80
N LYS A 271 -13.32 19.26 25.65
CA LYS A 271 -12.18 20.10 25.26
C LYS A 271 -10.89 19.33 25.49
N ASP A 272 -9.94 19.59 24.61
CA ASP A 272 -8.57 19.10 24.77
C ASP A 272 -7.97 19.52 26.11
N ASP A 273 -7.12 18.66 26.67
CA ASP A 273 -6.30 19.00 27.82
C ASP A 273 -5.36 20.17 27.44
N PRO A 274 -5.39 21.29 28.19
CA PRO A 274 -4.53 22.45 27.93
C PRO A 274 -3.03 22.11 27.85
N GLU A 275 -2.55 21.16 28.66
CA GLU A 275 -1.16 20.71 28.60
C GLU A 275 -0.87 20.00 27.28
N LEU A 276 -1.79 19.16 26.81
CA LEU A 276 -1.65 18.45 25.56
C LEU A 276 -1.73 19.40 24.35
N VAL A 277 -2.57 20.46 24.43
CA VAL A 277 -2.61 21.53 23.42
C VAL A 277 -1.26 22.25 23.32
N GLU A 278 -0.65 22.58 24.45
CA GLU A 278 0.66 23.23 24.47
C GLU A 278 1.75 22.30 23.91
N ARG A 279 1.74 21.03 24.29
CA ARG A 279 2.69 20.02 23.78
C ARG A 279 2.53 19.80 22.27
N HIS A 280 1.29 19.72 21.79
CA HIS A 280 0.99 19.61 20.35
C HIS A 280 1.50 20.84 19.57
N ALA A 281 1.32 22.06 20.12
CA ALA A 281 1.78 23.28 19.46
C ALA A 281 3.32 23.40 19.38
N ARG A 282 4.06 22.61 20.17
CA ARG A 282 5.54 22.55 20.13
C ARG A 282 6.09 21.49 19.17
N MET A 283 5.25 20.58 18.67
CA MET A 283 5.67 19.58 17.69
C MET A 283 5.93 20.19 16.31
#